data_8d352425e3c5a327bef130622bb0e694
#
_entry.id   8d352425e3c5a327bef130622bb0e694
#
_cell.length_a   1.000
_cell.length_b   1.000
_cell.length_c   1.000
_cell.angle_alpha   90.00
_cell.angle_beta   90.00
_cell.angle_gamma   90.00
#
_symmetry.space_group_name_H-M   'P 1'
#
loop_
_entity.id
_entity.type
_entity.pdbx_description
1 polymer ?
#
loop_
_entity_poly.entity_id
_entity_poly.type
_entity_poly.pdbx_seq_one_letter_code
_entity_poly.pdbx_strand_id
1 'polypeptide(L)'
;MPTACYVGTDGEKFYQYTMIEEASRERFIYAYKEASSYSTVDFVQRAIIYFGYAPEMIQTDNGGEFTHTQKTNRSHPLDILCSRLHIVHKTIRPKTPWHNGKVERSHRNDQERFYNYLKFYSYEDLQIQMKRYLRRSNRIPMSVLSWKTPIQKRQELEAARFC
;
A
#
# COMPACT_ATOMS: atom_id res chain seq x y z
N MET A 1 -1.93 -3.38 3.52
CA MET A 1 -1.98 -3.53 4.99
C MET A 1 -1.98 -2.18 5.66
N PRO A 2 -2.90 -1.87 6.57
CA PRO A 2 -2.72 -0.80 7.52
C PRO A 2 -1.74 -1.34 8.57
N THR A 3 -0.48 -1.03 8.45
CA THR A 3 0.53 -1.79 9.19
C THR A 3 1.32 -0.95 10.15
N ALA A 4 1.06 0.33 10.22
CA ALA A 4 1.72 1.14 11.21
C ALA A 4 0.71 2.14 11.76
N CYS A 5 0.55 2.10 13.05
CA CYS A 5 -0.17 3.11 13.81
C CYS A 5 0.84 4.18 14.21
N TYR A 6 0.64 5.41 13.77
CA TYR A 6 1.47 6.56 14.15
C TYR A 6 0.64 7.49 15.00
N VAL A 7 1.28 8.07 16.01
CA VAL A 7 0.64 9.01 16.92
C VAL A 7 1.18 10.41 16.61
N GLY A 8 0.29 11.33 16.28
CA GLY A 8 0.62 12.74 16.11
C GLY A 8 1.02 13.41 17.43
N THR A 9 1.50 14.62 17.34
CA THR A 9 1.89 15.45 18.52
C THR A 9 0.73 15.73 19.48
N ASP A 10 -0.50 15.64 19.00
CA ASP A 10 -1.77 15.77 19.73
C ASP A 10 -2.35 14.46 20.28
N GLY A 11 -1.65 13.33 20.07
CA GLY A 11 -2.09 11.99 20.47
C GLY A 11 -3.06 11.31 19.49
N GLU A 12 -3.40 11.94 18.35
CA GLU A 12 -4.20 11.30 17.31
C GLU A 12 -3.44 10.13 16.65
N LYS A 13 -4.13 9.02 16.40
CA LYS A 13 -3.59 7.83 15.74
C LYS A 13 -3.89 7.86 14.25
N PHE A 14 -2.89 7.50 13.45
CA PHE A 14 -3.02 7.38 12.00
C PHE A 14 -2.54 6.02 11.53
N TYR A 15 -3.20 5.48 10.53
CA TYR A 15 -2.93 4.16 9.96
C TYR A 15 -2.43 4.31 8.54
N GLN A 16 -1.20 3.87 8.27
CA GLN A 16 -0.65 3.83 6.93
C GLN A 16 -1.13 2.59 6.18
N TYR A 17 -1.67 2.79 5.00
CA TYR A 17 -1.90 1.74 4.01
C TYR A 17 -0.77 1.77 2.97
N THR A 18 -0.37 0.58 2.53
CA THR A 18 0.71 0.43 1.54
C THR A 18 0.30 -0.58 0.47
N MET A 19 0.47 -0.20 -0.79
CA MET A 19 0.39 -1.09 -1.95
C MET A 19 1.73 -1.08 -2.67
N ILE A 20 2.21 -2.27 -3.07
CA ILE A 20 3.47 -2.45 -3.80
C ILE A 20 3.15 -3.19 -5.10
N GLU A 21 3.53 -2.60 -6.23
CA GLU A 21 3.48 -3.26 -7.52
C GLU A 21 4.62 -4.30 -7.60
N GLU A 22 4.26 -5.55 -7.94
CA GLU A 22 5.13 -6.72 -7.77
C GLU A 22 6.36 -6.68 -8.67
N ALA A 23 6.21 -6.26 -9.92
CA ALA A 23 7.27 -6.34 -10.92
C ALA A 23 8.25 -5.15 -10.85
N SER A 24 7.73 -3.94 -10.66
CA SER A 24 8.53 -2.71 -10.58
C SER A 24 9.00 -2.36 -9.17
N ARG A 25 8.37 -2.93 -8.14
CA ARG A 25 8.54 -2.53 -6.74
C ARG A 25 8.09 -1.10 -6.45
N GLU A 26 7.43 -0.44 -7.39
CA GLU A 26 6.83 0.85 -7.13
C GLU A 26 5.73 0.70 -6.11
N ARG A 27 5.67 1.65 -5.19
CA ARG A 27 4.70 1.59 -4.10
C ARG A 27 3.87 2.86 -4.02
N PHE A 28 2.68 2.71 -3.49
CA PHE A 28 1.78 3.78 -3.07
C PHE A 28 1.50 3.66 -1.59
N ILE A 29 1.55 4.77 -0.86
CA ILE A 29 1.24 4.87 0.57
C ILE A 29 0.27 6.00 0.82
N TYR A 30 -0.63 5.80 1.78
CA TYR A 30 -1.58 6.81 2.23
C TYR A 30 -1.96 6.57 3.69
N ALA A 31 -2.20 7.63 4.47
CA ALA A 31 -2.61 7.53 5.86
C ALA A 31 -4.10 7.80 6.04
N TYR A 32 -4.71 7.10 6.99
CA TYR A 32 -6.10 7.28 7.40
C TYR A 32 -6.20 7.45 8.91
N LYS A 33 -7.26 8.11 9.38
CA LYS A 33 -7.56 8.25 10.81
C LYS A 33 -8.11 6.94 11.42
N GLU A 34 -8.55 6.01 10.58
CA GLU A 34 -9.08 4.71 11.00
C GLU A 34 -8.62 3.56 10.10
N ALA A 35 -8.51 2.36 10.66
CA ALA A 35 -8.34 1.13 9.92
C ALA A 35 -9.71 0.49 9.70
N SER A 36 -10.32 0.75 8.56
CA SER A 36 -11.66 0.26 8.23
C SER A 36 -11.75 -0.28 6.79
N SER A 37 -12.79 -1.06 6.52
CA SER A 37 -13.06 -1.53 5.16
C SER A 37 -13.36 -0.37 4.18
N TYR A 38 -13.90 0.75 4.66
CA TYR A 38 -14.11 1.96 3.85
C TYR A 38 -12.78 2.62 3.49
N SER A 39 -11.86 2.76 4.46
CA SER A 39 -10.49 3.24 4.20
C SER A 39 -9.77 2.35 3.21
N THR A 40 -9.96 1.03 3.27
CA THR A 40 -9.41 0.07 2.31
C THR A 40 -9.93 0.30 0.89
N VAL A 41 -11.23 0.47 0.72
CA VAL A 41 -11.85 0.74 -0.59
C VAL A 41 -11.33 2.05 -1.19
N ASP A 42 -11.33 3.14 -0.40
CA ASP A 42 -10.79 4.44 -0.84
C ASP A 42 -9.29 4.33 -1.19
N PHE A 43 -8.52 3.61 -0.38
CA PHE A 43 -7.09 3.40 -0.63
C PHE A 43 -6.84 2.68 -1.97
N VAL A 44 -7.57 1.62 -2.26
CA VAL A 44 -7.44 0.88 -3.54
C VAL A 44 -7.80 1.78 -4.73
N GLN A 45 -8.87 2.57 -4.62
CA GLN A 45 -9.23 3.53 -5.67
C GLN A 45 -8.15 4.58 -5.91
N ARG A 46 -7.57 5.14 -4.84
CA ARG A 46 -6.44 6.09 -4.94
C ARG A 46 -5.20 5.44 -5.54
N ALA A 47 -4.92 4.19 -5.19
CA ALA A 47 -3.80 3.45 -5.74
C ALA A 47 -3.98 3.22 -7.25
N ILE A 48 -5.18 2.86 -7.71
CA ILE A 48 -5.51 2.72 -9.14
C ILE A 48 -5.28 4.04 -9.88
N ILE A 49 -5.72 5.17 -9.30
CA ILE A 49 -5.48 6.51 -9.88
C ILE A 49 -3.98 6.81 -9.92
N TYR A 50 -3.25 6.48 -8.86
CA TYR A 50 -1.81 6.73 -8.77
C TYR A 50 -1.01 5.92 -9.81
N PHE A 51 -1.31 4.64 -9.96
CA PHE A 51 -0.65 3.77 -10.93
C PHE A 51 -1.12 3.98 -12.36
N GLY A 52 -2.34 4.52 -12.56
CA GLY A 52 -2.94 4.75 -13.87
C GLY A 52 -3.59 3.50 -14.48
N TYR A 53 -3.68 2.41 -13.74
CA TYR A 53 -4.34 1.16 -14.17
C TYR A 53 -4.89 0.38 -12.97
N ALA A 54 -5.89 -0.46 -13.22
CA ALA A 54 -6.38 -1.45 -12.26
C ALA A 54 -5.48 -2.70 -12.30
N PRO A 55 -5.00 -3.22 -11.16
CA PRO A 55 -4.21 -4.45 -11.14
C PRO A 55 -5.08 -5.66 -11.46
N GLU A 56 -4.49 -6.70 -12.05
CA GLU A 56 -5.19 -7.97 -12.29
C GLU A 56 -5.50 -8.70 -10.96
N MET A 57 -4.63 -8.51 -9.96
CA MET A 57 -4.76 -9.16 -8.66
C MET A 57 -4.30 -8.24 -7.53
N ILE A 58 -5.02 -8.28 -6.42
CA ILE A 58 -4.62 -7.68 -5.15
C ILE A 58 -4.46 -8.78 -4.12
N GLN A 59 -3.33 -8.81 -3.44
CA GLN A 59 -3.07 -9.70 -2.33
C GLN A 59 -3.04 -8.93 -1.01
N THR A 60 -3.82 -9.39 -0.03
CA THR A 60 -3.86 -8.82 1.31
C THR A 60 -3.59 -9.89 2.37
N ASP A 61 -3.35 -9.48 3.60
CA ASP A 61 -3.47 -10.40 4.75
C ASP A 61 -4.94 -10.61 5.14
N ASN A 62 -5.15 -11.30 6.26
CA ASN A 62 -6.46 -11.61 6.79
C ASN A 62 -6.95 -10.56 7.81
N GLY A 63 -6.49 -9.31 7.74
CA GLY A 63 -6.99 -8.22 8.58
C GLY A 63 -8.48 -7.97 8.37
N GLY A 64 -9.19 -7.58 9.43
CA GLY A 64 -10.64 -7.30 9.37
C GLY A 64 -11.03 -6.18 8.42
N GLU A 65 -10.07 -5.31 8.08
CA GLU A 65 -10.23 -4.24 7.10
C GLU A 65 -10.19 -4.73 5.65
N PHE A 66 -9.72 -5.96 5.39
CA PHE A 66 -9.61 -6.57 4.06
C PHE A 66 -10.56 -7.75 3.85
N THR A 67 -10.97 -8.42 4.92
CA THR A 67 -11.84 -9.60 4.85
C THR A 67 -12.66 -9.74 6.11
N HIS A 68 -13.77 -10.47 6.04
CA HIS A 68 -14.53 -10.80 7.24
C HIS A 68 -13.76 -11.78 8.12
N THR A 69 -13.55 -11.42 9.39
CA THR A 69 -12.90 -12.27 10.39
C THR A 69 -13.80 -13.41 10.86
N GLN A 70 -15.11 -13.26 10.69
CA GLN A 70 -16.11 -14.27 11.01
C GLN A 70 -16.84 -14.72 9.73
N LYS A 71 -17.27 -15.98 9.69
CA LYS A 71 -18.10 -16.48 8.58
C LYS A 71 -19.40 -15.69 8.51
N THR A 72 -19.64 -15.02 7.42
CA THR A 72 -20.85 -14.25 7.13
C THR A 72 -21.25 -14.47 5.67
N ASN A 73 -22.54 -14.35 5.40
CA ASN A 73 -23.08 -14.41 4.02
C ASN A 73 -22.96 -13.06 3.30
N ARG A 74 -22.40 -12.03 3.94
CA ARG A 74 -22.21 -10.71 3.33
C ARG A 74 -20.83 -10.64 2.67
N SER A 75 -20.78 -10.07 1.46
CA SER A 75 -19.51 -9.80 0.78
C SER A 75 -18.79 -8.63 1.46
N HIS A 76 -17.48 -8.75 1.61
CA HIS A 76 -16.67 -7.66 2.13
C HIS A 76 -16.62 -6.47 1.13
N PRO A 77 -16.63 -5.20 1.56
CA PRO A 77 -16.58 -4.04 0.67
C PRO A 77 -15.44 -4.08 -0.34
N LEU A 78 -14.26 -4.58 0.06
CA LEU A 78 -13.13 -4.77 -0.86
C LEU A 78 -13.44 -5.81 -1.94
N ASP A 79 -14.08 -6.93 -1.60
CA ASP A 79 -14.45 -7.97 -2.58
C ASP A 79 -15.47 -7.44 -3.59
N ILE A 80 -16.41 -6.61 -3.13
CA ILE A 80 -17.40 -5.94 -4.00
C ILE A 80 -16.70 -5.02 -4.99
N LEU A 81 -15.74 -4.19 -4.50
CA LEU A 81 -14.95 -3.31 -5.37
C LEU A 81 -14.13 -4.13 -6.37
N CYS A 82 -13.41 -5.15 -5.90
CA CYS A 82 -12.58 -6.01 -6.75
C CYS A 82 -13.42 -6.70 -7.84
N SER A 83 -14.57 -7.26 -7.49
CA SER A 83 -15.50 -7.88 -8.45
C SER A 83 -15.97 -6.88 -9.51
N ARG A 84 -16.33 -5.66 -9.10
CA ARG A 84 -16.77 -4.59 -10.02
C ARG A 84 -15.68 -4.16 -11.01
N LEU A 85 -14.43 -4.20 -10.58
CA LEU A 85 -13.27 -3.79 -11.39
C LEU A 85 -12.57 -4.98 -12.07
N HIS A 86 -13.12 -6.19 -11.99
CA HIS A 86 -12.51 -7.43 -12.49
C HIS A 86 -11.12 -7.72 -11.92
N ILE A 87 -10.91 -7.35 -10.66
CA ILE A 87 -9.67 -7.61 -9.90
C ILE A 87 -9.83 -8.88 -9.11
N VAL A 88 -8.84 -9.78 -9.16
CA VAL A 88 -8.81 -10.98 -8.32
C VAL A 88 -8.28 -10.61 -6.93
N HIS A 89 -9.12 -10.69 -5.90
CA HIS A 89 -8.67 -10.52 -4.52
C HIS A 89 -8.23 -11.86 -3.92
N LYS A 90 -7.00 -11.93 -3.40
CA LYS A 90 -6.45 -13.09 -2.70
C LYS A 90 -6.00 -12.70 -1.30
N THR A 91 -6.36 -13.50 -0.33
CA THR A 91 -5.81 -13.39 1.02
C THR A 91 -4.62 -14.34 1.19
N ILE A 92 -3.63 -13.93 2.00
CA ILE A 92 -2.49 -14.77 2.37
C ILE A 92 -2.99 -15.92 3.25
N ARG A 93 -2.48 -17.13 2.99
CA ARG A 93 -2.77 -18.28 3.85
C ARG A 93 -2.25 -18.01 5.27
N PRO A 94 -3.01 -18.36 6.32
CA PRO A 94 -2.51 -18.29 7.69
C PRO A 94 -1.18 -19.02 7.83
N LYS A 95 -0.27 -18.49 8.65
CA LYS A 95 1.07 -19.05 8.91
C LYS A 95 2.04 -19.05 7.70
N THR A 96 1.84 -18.17 6.72
CA THR A 96 2.80 -17.97 5.61
C THR A 96 3.35 -16.53 5.58
N PRO A 97 4.11 -16.09 6.61
CA PRO A 97 4.54 -14.71 6.76
C PRO A 97 5.45 -14.23 5.62
N TRP A 98 6.19 -15.13 4.96
CA TRP A 98 7.07 -14.79 3.83
C TRP A 98 6.33 -14.20 2.61
N HIS A 99 5.03 -14.46 2.45
CA HIS A 99 4.23 -13.84 1.39
C HIS A 99 4.05 -12.33 1.57
N ASN A 100 4.20 -11.83 2.79
CA ASN A 100 4.11 -10.41 3.11
C ASN A 100 5.48 -9.72 3.32
N GLY A 101 6.56 -10.45 3.21
CA GLY A 101 7.92 -9.98 3.53
C GLY A 101 8.33 -8.70 2.80
N LYS A 102 7.77 -8.42 1.61
CA LYS A 102 8.02 -7.19 0.85
C LYS A 102 7.37 -5.98 1.52
N VAL A 103 6.11 -6.13 1.93
CA VAL A 103 5.36 -5.08 2.63
C VAL A 103 5.97 -4.84 4.00
N GLU A 104 6.26 -5.89 4.77
CA GLU A 104 6.90 -5.80 6.09
C GLU A 104 8.27 -5.10 6.02
N ARG A 105 9.11 -5.46 5.03
CA ARG A 105 10.38 -4.77 4.80
C ARG A 105 10.18 -3.30 4.43
N SER A 106 9.16 -3.00 3.62
CA SER A 106 8.79 -1.62 3.29
C SER A 106 8.45 -0.82 4.55
N HIS A 107 7.65 -1.39 5.45
CA HIS A 107 7.29 -0.73 6.71
C HIS A 107 8.49 -0.50 7.62
N ARG A 108 9.40 -1.47 7.73
CA ARG A 108 10.65 -1.28 8.47
C ARG A 108 11.47 -0.13 7.90
N ASN A 109 11.62 -0.06 6.58
CA ASN A 109 12.30 1.05 5.93
C ASN A 109 11.60 2.39 6.17
N ASP A 110 10.26 2.41 6.18
CA ASP A 110 9.47 3.60 6.46
C ASP A 110 9.70 4.05 7.92
N GLN A 111 9.70 3.11 8.87
CA GLN A 111 9.98 3.42 10.26
C GLN A 111 11.37 4.05 10.42
N GLU A 112 12.40 3.43 9.86
CA GLU A 112 13.80 3.86 10.01
C GLU A 112 14.10 5.16 9.28
N ARG A 113 13.53 5.39 8.08
CA ARG A 113 13.92 6.48 7.18
C ARG A 113 12.97 7.67 7.19
N PHE A 114 11.78 7.50 7.72
CA PHE A 114 10.75 8.52 7.70
C PHE A 114 10.14 8.74 9.07
N TYR A 115 9.49 7.74 9.65
CA TYR A 115 8.70 7.94 10.86
C TYR A 115 9.52 8.26 12.12
N ASN A 116 10.72 7.73 12.25
CA ASN A 116 11.60 8.04 13.40
C ASN A 116 11.97 9.54 13.45
N TYR A 117 11.87 10.24 12.34
CA TYR A 117 12.22 11.67 12.21
C TYR A 117 11.02 12.55 11.91
N LEU A 118 9.84 11.94 11.72
CA LEU A 118 8.64 12.65 11.32
C LEU A 118 8.10 13.49 12.47
N LYS A 119 7.90 14.77 12.19
CA LYS A 119 7.10 15.68 13.00
C LYS A 119 6.04 16.30 12.10
N PHE A 120 4.78 16.20 12.47
CA PHE A 120 3.67 16.79 11.73
C PHE A 120 2.67 17.42 12.71
N TYR A 121 1.98 18.44 12.25
CA TYR A 121 1.09 19.27 13.07
C TYR A 121 -0.38 19.11 12.68
N SER A 122 -0.66 18.49 11.55
CA SER A 122 -2.01 18.20 11.09
C SER A 122 -2.04 16.97 10.19
N TYR A 123 -3.22 16.43 9.93
CA TYR A 123 -3.43 15.34 8.98
C TYR A 123 -2.96 15.72 7.56
N GLU A 124 -3.24 16.96 7.14
CA GLU A 124 -2.83 17.47 5.83
C GLU A 124 -1.30 17.54 5.71
N ASP A 125 -0.63 18.01 6.76
CA ASP A 125 0.84 18.06 6.80
C ASP A 125 1.44 16.65 6.74
N LEU A 126 0.88 15.69 7.47
CA LEU A 126 1.26 14.27 7.35
C LEU A 126 1.16 13.78 5.90
N GLN A 127 0.05 14.03 5.23
CA GLN A 127 -0.15 13.60 3.84
C GLN A 127 0.85 14.25 2.88
N ILE A 128 1.16 15.52 3.06
CA ILE A 128 2.15 16.24 2.25
C ILE A 128 3.54 15.63 2.44
N GLN A 129 3.95 15.38 3.69
CA GLN A 129 5.24 14.78 4.01
C GLN A 129 5.34 13.35 3.48
N MET A 130 4.28 12.54 3.62
CA MET A 130 4.21 11.18 3.06
C MET A 130 4.32 11.19 1.53
N LYS A 131 3.65 12.11 0.85
CA LYS A 131 3.74 12.25 -0.62
C LYS A 131 5.17 12.59 -1.08
N ARG A 132 5.86 13.47 -0.35
CA ARG A 132 7.28 13.81 -0.62
C ARG A 132 8.19 12.61 -0.39
N TYR A 133 7.99 11.90 0.72
CA TYR A 133 8.75 10.70 1.04
C TYR A 133 8.52 9.59 0.00
N LEU A 134 7.29 9.32 -0.38
CA LEU A 134 6.93 8.33 -1.40
C LEU A 134 7.64 8.63 -2.73
N ARG A 135 7.58 9.89 -3.18
CA ARG A 135 8.26 10.33 -4.42
C ARG A 135 9.76 10.08 -4.37
N ARG A 136 10.41 10.35 -3.24
CA ARG A 136 11.84 10.07 -3.02
C ARG A 136 12.10 8.57 -3.00
N SER A 137 11.33 7.81 -2.24
CA SER A 137 11.48 6.37 -2.06
C SER A 137 11.40 5.59 -3.38
N ASN A 138 10.44 5.93 -4.25
CA ASN A 138 10.29 5.30 -5.57
C ASN A 138 11.39 5.70 -6.58
N ARG A 139 12.31 6.58 -6.19
CA ARG A 139 13.49 6.99 -6.98
C ARG A 139 14.82 6.47 -6.41
N ILE A 140 14.79 5.63 -5.40
CA ILE A 140 15.99 4.99 -4.87
C ILE A 140 16.28 3.73 -5.68
N PRO A 141 17.49 3.58 -6.27
CA PRO A 141 17.87 2.36 -6.98
C PRO A 141 17.84 1.15 -6.05
N MET A 142 17.39 0.02 -6.56
CA MET A 142 17.29 -1.23 -5.81
C MET A 142 18.11 -2.34 -6.48
N SER A 143 18.90 -3.07 -5.71
CA SER A 143 19.73 -4.19 -6.24
C SER A 143 18.84 -5.27 -6.91
N VAL A 144 17.67 -5.55 -6.35
CA VAL A 144 16.70 -6.51 -6.92
C VAL A 144 16.12 -6.06 -8.28
N LEU A 145 16.29 -4.81 -8.65
CA LEU A 145 15.90 -4.24 -9.96
C LEU A 145 17.11 -3.96 -10.86
N SER A 146 18.23 -4.64 -10.61
CA SER A 146 19.50 -4.37 -11.31
C SER A 146 19.93 -2.91 -11.20
N TRP A 147 19.81 -2.36 -10.00
CA TRP A 147 20.13 -0.96 -9.65
C TRP A 147 19.27 0.09 -10.35
N LYS A 148 18.15 -0.30 -10.94
CA LYS A 148 17.14 0.64 -11.42
C LYS A 148 16.23 1.11 -10.28
N THR A 149 15.65 2.27 -10.48
CA THR A 149 14.61 2.75 -9.56
C THR A 149 13.26 2.07 -9.87
N PRO A 150 12.33 1.95 -8.91
CA PRO A 150 10.98 1.46 -9.17
C PRO A 150 10.28 2.15 -10.35
N ILE A 151 10.41 3.49 -10.45
CA ILE A 151 9.82 4.26 -11.55
C ILE A 151 10.42 3.88 -12.91
N GLN A 152 11.76 3.78 -13.00
CA GLN A 152 12.44 3.35 -14.23
C GLN A 152 11.99 1.94 -14.64
N LYS A 153 11.89 1.03 -13.67
CA LYS A 153 11.45 -0.34 -13.95
C LYS A 153 10.01 -0.38 -14.46
N ARG A 154 9.11 0.40 -13.88
CA ARG A 154 7.73 0.51 -14.38
C ARG A 154 7.70 1.02 -15.82
N GLN A 155 8.43 2.09 -16.13
CA GLN A 155 8.51 2.65 -17.48
C GLN A 155 9.00 1.63 -18.51
N GLU A 156 10.00 0.80 -18.16
CA GLU A 156 10.45 -0.30 -19.03
C GLU A 156 9.35 -1.34 -19.28
N LEU A 157 8.63 -1.73 -18.22
CA LEU A 157 7.55 -2.71 -18.34
C LEU A 157 6.38 -2.17 -19.17
N GLU A 158 6.06 -0.90 -19.05
CA GLU A 158 5.06 -0.22 -19.88
C GLU A 158 5.51 -0.19 -21.34
N ALA A 159 6.75 0.23 -21.62
CA ALA A 159 7.28 0.23 -22.98
C ALA A 159 7.27 -1.17 -23.63
N ALA A 160 7.60 -2.20 -22.88
CA ALA A 160 7.58 -3.59 -23.37
C ALA A 160 6.17 -4.14 -23.69
N ARG A 161 5.11 -3.51 -23.18
CA ARG A 161 3.72 -3.91 -23.51
C ARG A 161 3.25 -3.37 -24.87
N PHE A 162 3.92 -2.36 -25.40
CA PHE A 162 3.59 -1.72 -26.66
C PHE A 162 4.49 -2.14 -27.84
N CYS A 163 5.47 -3.02 -27.57
CA CYS A 163 6.31 -3.69 -28.58
C CYS A 163 5.83 -5.11 -28.85
#